data_8291beebe0d18313c601caee8f25e97f
#
_entry.id   8291beebe0d18313c601caee8f25e97f
#
_cell.length_a   1.000
_cell.length_b   1.000
_cell.length_c   1.000
_cell.angle_alpha   90.00
_cell.angle_beta   90.00
_cell.angle_gamma   90.00
#
_symmetry.space_group_name_H-M   'P 1'
#
loop_
_entity.id
_entity.type
_entity.pdbx_description
1 polymer ?
#
loop_
_entity_poly.entity_id
_entity_poly.type
_entity_poly.pdbx_seq_one_letter_code
_entity_poly.pdbx_strand_id
1 'polypeptide(L)'
;MPSCLRLYPILAALSALLLSGCDDGGGSGHTNLRLVNVSPGYDSLDLYANTADDDTDRQHVAGVTYQTVSSYTQLESGTYNVKFKRSGVTSTLLTVSGRAFADDTHHTFVAFGSAGHFASLQIDDDVAPPDSGRTKVQVLNVAEAGSLDVYLTESSVSLDDATPVVAGVAAGTSSAVSTIDSGDYRLRVTGASDSDDLRLDVPNITLDSRQVLSLILTATQGGVLVEAWTLPQQGSLTKFANTKARIRGAVGTTAGPVVMRVGGVGVLNGAVGVVGNYAQVEAGSVPVTLTVNGVAVAVPNQTLVAGGEYTLLTWTNASGTQTTLIGDDNRLPTASGKAKIRVMNGLSSLDVPLTLAVNFSPIAEGIALGQASAFTEVDDGTDYQLDVTNTDTAANLVTKTSVTLQSAAVYTLFMSANGTTVSGTLRKDR
;
A
#
# COMPACT_ATOMS: atom_id res chain seq x y z
N MET A 1 -8.40 -54.23 88.25
CA MET A 1 -7.63 -55.51 88.31
C MET A 1 -7.46 -56.00 86.91
N PRO A 2 -6.37 -56.71 86.56
CA PRO A 2 -4.96 -56.14 86.48
C PRO A 2 -4.49 -56.07 85.07
N SER A 3 -3.56 -55.15 84.84
CA SER A 3 -2.18 -55.29 84.35
C SER A 3 -1.86 -56.47 83.43
N CYS A 4 -1.31 -56.17 82.29
CA CYS A 4 -0.08 -56.79 81.83
C CYS A 4 0.63 -55.94 80.78
N LEU A 5 1.79 -55.55 81.16
CA LEU A 5 2.91 -54.94 80.48
C LEU A 5 3.55 -55.94 79.50
N ARG A 6 3.87 -55.63 78.28
CA ARG A 6 4.99 -56.29 77.57
C ARG A 6 5.58 -55.41 76.46
N LEU A 7 6.78 -55.02 76.72
CA LEU A 7 8.01 -54.81 75.99
C LEU A 7 8.03 -54.79 74.46
N TYR A 8 8.69 -53.75 74.00
CA TYR A 8 9.27 -53.55 72.67
C TYR A 8 10.37 -54.51 72.30
N PRO A 9 10.59 -54.71 71.00
CA PRO A 9 11.93 -54.38 70.48
C PRO A 9 11.92 -53.41 69.31
N ILE A 10 12.88 -52.54 69.36
CA ILE A 10 13.32 -51.57 68.34
C ILE A 10 13.88 -52.36 67.15
N LEU A 11 13.33 -52.10 65.95
CA LEU A 11 13.95 -52.51 64.70
C LEU A 11 14.26 -51.24 63.90
N ALA A 12 15.54 -50.91 63.80
CA ALA A 12 16.05 -49.81 62.99
C ALA A 12 15.85 -50.13 61.50
N ALA A 13 14.97 -49.42 60.84
CA ALA A 13 14.86 -49.43 59.38
C ALA A 13 15.70 -48.28 58.81
N LEU A 14 16.76 -48.66 58.11
CA LEU A 14 17.66 -47.79 57.34
C LEU A 14 16.87 -47.24 56.16
N SER A 15 16.49 -45.93 56.23
CA SER A 15 15.83 -45.21 55.11
C SER A 15 16.89 -44.90 54.07
N ALA A 16 16.93 -45.63 52.98
CA ALA A 16 17.62 -45.25 51.77
C ALA A 16 16.87 -44.08 51.15
N LEU A 17 17.42 -42.88 51.22
CA LEU A 17 17.03 -41.72 50.40
C LEU A 17 17.37 -42.04 48.94
N LEU A 18 16.37 -42.45 48.17
CA LEU A 18 16.40 -42.32 46.72
C LEU A 18 16.32 -40.82 46.43
N LEU A 19 17.44 -40.19 46.15
CA LEU A 19 17.46 -38.98 45.35
C LEU A 19 16.98 -39.34 43.96
N SER A 20 15.69 -39.18 43.73
CA SER A 20 15.19 -38.98 42.39
C SER A 20 15.74 -37.62 41.93
N GLY A 21 16.87 -37.63 41.22
CA GLY A 21 17.28 -36.52 40.40
C GLY A 21 16.16 -36.24 39.46
N CYS A 22 15.47 -35.11 39.65
CA CYS A 22 14.79 -34.47 38.51
C CYS A 22 15.89 -34.20 37.51
N ASP A 23 15.97 -35.03 36.51
CA ASP A 23 16.63 -34.68 35.28
C ASP A 23 15.78 -33.55 34.71
N ASP A 24 16.16 -32.30 35.00
CA ASP A 24 15.76 -31.13 34.25
C ASP A 24 16.37 -31.31 32.85
N GLY A 25 15.82 -32.23 32.10
CA GLY A 25 15.93 -32.28 30.66
C GLY A 25 15.21 -31.05 30.15
N GLY A 26 15.84 -29.89 30.31
CA GLY A 26 15.46 -28.68 29.61
C GLY A 26 15.68 -28.87 28.15
N GLY A 27 14.79 -29.64 27.51
CA GLY A 27 14.60 -29.54 26.08
C GLY A 27 14.14 -28.12 25.80
N SER A 28 15.03 -27.27 25.23
CA SER A 28 14.62 -25.98 24.73
C SER A 28 13.48 -26.25 23.74
N GLY A 29 12.28 -25.74 24.07
CA GLY A 29 11.15 -25.80 23.16
C GLY A 29 11.48 -25.09 21.86
N HIS A 30 10.75 -25.34 20.81
CA HIS A 30 11.01 -24.77 19.50
C HIS A 30 9.79 -24.00 18.98
N THR A 31 10.07 -22.93 18.27
CA THR A 31 9.08 -22.13 17.53
C THR A 31 9.48 -22.07 16.06
N ASN A 32 8.54 -21.70 15.21
CA ASN A 32 8.74 -21.63 13.77
C ASN A 32 8.47 -20.23 13.25
N LEU A 33 9.42 -19.67 12.50
CA LEU A 33 9.29 -18.36 11.86
C LEU A 33 9.32 -18.46 10.35
N ARG A 34 8.52 -17.64 9.67
CA ARG A 34 8.63 -17.40 8.23
C ARG A 34 8.43 -15.92 7.90
N LEU A 35 8.83 -15.54 6.69
CA LEU A 35 8.75 -14.18 6.18
C LEU A 35 7.92 -14.13 4.90
N VAL A 36 6.96 -13.21 4.83
CA VAL A 36 6.30 -12.76 3.61
C VAL A 36 6.91 -11.42 3.21
N ASN A 37 7.40 -11.33 1.98
CA ASN A 37 7.88 -10.06 1.41
C ASN A 37 6.86 -9.49 0.43
N VAL A 38 6.06 -8.52 0.87
CA VAL A 38 5.17 -7.72 0.02
C VAL A 38 5.60 -6.25 -0.04
N SER A 39 6.87 -5.96 0.26
CA SER A 39 7.48 -4.63 0.21
C SER A 39 7.98 -4.30 -1.19
N PRO A 40 7.35 -3.36 -1.94
CA PRO A 40 7.77 -3.01 -3.29
C PRO A 40 9.11 -2.28 -3.36
N GLY A 41 9.64 -1.84 -2.21
CA GLY A 41 10.95 -1.18 -2.12
C GLY A 41 12.15 -2.13 -2.05
N TYR A 42 11.90 -3.45 -1.90
CA TYR A 42 12.96 -4.42 -1.63
C TYR A 42 12.75 -5.73 -2.39
N ASP A 43 13.59 -5.97 -3.39
CA ASP A 43 13.53 -7.16 -4.24
C ASP A 43 13.74 -8.46 -3.48
N SER A 44 14.53 -8.42 -2.40
CA SER A 44 14.81 -9.59 -1.56
C SER A 44 15.15 -9.18 -0.13
N LEU A 45 14.60 -9.91 0.84
CA LEU A 45 14.74 -9.66 2.26
C LEU A 45 15.25 -10.90 3.00
N ASP A 46 16.02 -10.63 4.06
CA ASP A 46 16.46 -11.61 5.05
C ASP A 46 15.87 -11.30 6.43
N LEU A 47 15.60 -12.33 7.21
CA LEU A 47 15.14 -12.20 8.59
C LEU A 47 16.17 -12.80 9.53
N TYR A 48 16.53 -12.00 10.53
CA TYR A 48 17.46 -12.35 11.61
C TYR A 48 16.71 -12.33 12.94
N ALA A 49 17.11 -13.20 13.85
CA ALA A 49 16.60 -13.17 15.22
C ALA A 49 17.76 -13.46 16.18
N ASN A 50 17.86 -12.66 17.24
CA ASN A 50 18.83 -12.85 18.31
C ASN A 50 18.16 -12.58 19.66
N THR A 51 18.57 -13.27 20.72
CA THR A 51 18.10 -13.00 22.08
C THR A 51 18.50 -11.60 22.52
N ALA A 52 17.82 -11.06 23.52
CA ALA A 52 18.06 -9.68 23.98
C ALA A 52 19.51 -9.47 24.47
N ASP A 53 20.15 -10.53 24.97
CA ASP A 53 21.51 -10.51 25.54
C ASP A 53 22.61 -10.85 24.50
N ASP A 54 22.25 -11.15 23.24
CA ASP A 54 23.19 -11.51 22.17
C ASP A 54 23.07 -10.52 21.01
N ASP A 55 24.09 -9.69 20.81
CA ASP A 55 24.15 -8.74 19.70
C ASP A 55 24.53 -9.38 18.36
N THR A 56 24.82 -10.69 18.35
CA THR A 56 25.22 -11.40 17.13
C THR A 56 23.99 -11.68 16.26
N ASP A 57 23.96 -11.09 15.07
CA ASP A 57 22.90 -11.32 14.12
C ASP A 57 22.92 -12.76 13.58
N ARG A 58 21.89 -13.55 13.91
CA ARG A 58 21.69 -14.91 13.39
C ARG A 58 20.61 -14.89 12.31
N GLN A 59 20.99 -15.24 11.09
CA GLN A 59 20.08 -15.34 9.96
C GLN A 59 19.24 -16.63 10.07
N HIS A 60 17.93 -16.48 10.09
CA HIS A 60 16.98 -17.60 10.11
C HIS A 60 16.27 -17.78 8.78
N VAL A 61 15.96 -16.69 8.07
CA VAL A 61 15.35 -16.73 6.75
C VAL A 61 16.19 -15.90 5.79
N ALA A 62 16.46 -16.43 4.60
CA ALA A 62 17.32 -15.81 3.60
C ALA A 62 16.62 -15.65 2.26
N GLY A 63 16.87 -14.55 1.57
CA GLY A 63 16.57 -14.37 0.15
C GLY A 63 15.10 -14.40 -0.22
N VAL A 64 14.19 -13.93 0.64
CA VAL A 64 12.76 -13.91 0.34
C VAL A 64 12.47 -12.84 -0.69
N THR A 65 12.19 -13.25 -1.93
CA THR A 65 11.93 -12.32 -3.03
C THR A 65 10.59 -11.61 -2.89
N TYR A 66 10.48 -10.45 -3.52
CA TYR A 66 9.24 -9.69 -3.54
C TYR A 66 8.07 -10.54 -4.03
N GLN A 67 6.92 -10.44 -3.37
CA GLN A 67 5.69 -11.21 -3.64
C GLN A 67 5.80 -12.72 -3.36
N THR A 68 6.65 -13.12 -2.42
CA THR A 68 6.77 -14.52 -1.99
C THR A 68 6.71 -14.67 -0.47
N VAL A 69 6.51 -15.91 -0.04
CA VAL A 69 6.60 -16.36 1.35
C VAL A 69 7.69 -17.43 1.47
N SER A 70 8.49 -17.39 2.54
CA SER A 70 9.47 -18.43 2.82
C SER A 70 8.83 -19.67 3.43
N SER A 71 9.58 -20.78 3.45
CA SER A 71 9.31 -21.88 4.38
C SER A 71 9.49 -21.43 5.81
N TYR A 72 8.94 -22.17 6.76
CA TYR A 72 9.23 -21.99 8.18
C TYR A 72 10.66 -22.44 8.50
N THR A 73 11.29 -21.68 9.38
CA THR A 73 12.58 -22.01 9.96
C THR A 73 12.43 -22.09 11.47
N GLN A 74 12.94 -23.18 12.03
CA GLN A 74 12.87 -23.45 13.45
C GLN A 74 13.92 -22.63 14.22
N LEU A 75 13.55 -22.14 15.40
CA LEU A 75 14.45 -21.60 16.40
C LEU A 75 13.99 -22.02 17.81
N GLU A 76 14.82 -21.86 18.81
CA GLU A 76 14.45 -22.15 20.21
C GLU A 76 13.35 -21.18 20.66
N SER A 77 12.43 -21.65 21.52
CA SER A 77 11.45 -20.75 22.14
C SER A 77 12.16 -19.74 23.05
N GLY A 78 11.64 -18.50 23.12
CA GLY A 78 12.29 -17.45 23.90
C GLY A 78 11.86 -16.05 23.49
N THR A 79 12.56 -15.05 24.00
CA THR A 79 12.34 -13.64 23.64
C THR A 79 13.47 -13.15 22.74
N TYR A 80 13.10 -12.59 21.60
CA TYR A 80 14.01 -12.21 20.53
C TYR A 80 13.83 -10.76 20.06
N ASN A 81 14.92 -10.19 19.56
CA ASN A 81 14.92 -9.04 18.68
C ASN A 81 14.95 -9.56 17.24
N VAL A 82 13.89 -9.28 16.48
CA VAL A 82 13.77 -9.66 15.08
C VAL A 82 14.22 -8.51 14.21
N LYS A 83 15.18 -8.77 13.31
CA LYS A 83 15.75 -7.75 12.41
C LYS A 83 15.51 -8.13 10.96
N PHE A 84 15.19 -7.12 10.17
CA PHE A 84 15.00 -7.26 8.73
C PHE A 84 16.15 -6.55 8.02
N LYS A 85 16.71 -7.22 7.02
CA LYS A 85 17.77 -6.67 6.17
C LYS A 85 17.45 -6.91 4.70
N ARG A 86 17.96 -6.05 3.84
CA ARG A 86 18.01 -6.36 2.40
C ARG A 86 19.03 -7.48 2.20
N SER A 87 18.70 -8.47 1.39
CA SER A 87 19.60 -9.60 1.12
C SER A 87 20.93 -9.13 0.57
N GLY A 88 22.01 -9.65 1.15
CA GLY A 88 23.37 -9.26 0.82
C GLY A 88 23.85 -7.92 1.38
N VAL A 89 23.05 -7.24 2.22
CA VAL A 89 23.40 -5.95 2.83
C VAL A 89 23.41 -6.08 4.35
N THR A 90 24.43 -5.52 4.99
CA THR A 90 24.62 -5.64 6.45
C THR A 90 23.76 -4.68 7.26
N SER A 91 23.33 -3.55 6.68
CA SER A 91 22.50 -2.56 7.39
C SER A 91 21.11 -3.10 7.68
N THR A 92 20.64 -2.86 8.90
CA THR A 92 19.30 -3.23 9.37
C THR A 92 18.28 -2.21 8.87
N LEU A 93 17.18 -2.69 8.28
CA LEU A 93 16.03 -1.88 7.84
C LEU A 93 15.09 -1.60 9.02
N LEU A 94 14.82 -2.63 9.82
CA LEU A 94 13.90 -2.57 10.95
C LEU A 94 14.35 -3.55 12.02
N THR A 95 14.24 -3.15 13.29
CA THR A 95 14.33 -4.03 14.44
C THR A 95 12.99 -4.02 15.18
N VAL A 96 12.43 -5.20 15.40
CA VAL A 96 11.25 -5.42 16.24
C VAL A 96 11.70 -6.12 17.49
N SER A 97 11.83 -5.37 18.58
CA SER A 97 12.43 -5.87 19.82
C SER A 97 11.43 -6.59 20.72
N GLY A 98 11.97 -7.50 21.55
CA GLY A 98 11.24 -8.12 22.66
C GLY A 98 10.08 -9.02 22.22
N ARG A 99 10.19 -9.73 21.09
CA ARG A 99 9.17 -10.69 20.64
C ARG A 99 9.32 -12.01 21.37
N ALA A 100 8.28 -12.35 22.15
CA ALA A 100 8.19 -13.64 22.81
C ALA A 100 7.61 -14.69 21.86
N PHE A 101 8.32 -15.79 21.67
CA PHE A 101 7.91 -16.95 20.90
C PHE A 101 7.79 -18.15 21.84
N ALA A 102 6.58 -18.64 22.00
CA ALA A 102 6.31 -19.79 22.83
C ALA A 102 6.72 -21.09 22.14
N ASP A 103 6.83 -22.15 22.92
CA ASP A 103 7.08 -23.49 22.41
C ASP A 103 5.92 -23.97 21.53
N ASP A 104 6.26 -24.70 20.47
CA ASP A 104 5.31 -25.30 19.50
C ASP A 104 4.40 -24.27 18.82
N THR A 105 4.93 -23.05 18.58
CA THR A 105 4.19 -21.97 17.88
C THR A 105 4.76 -21.65 16.50
N HIS A 106 3.89 -21.10 15.63
CA HIS A 106 4.24 -20.64 14.29
C HIS A 106 3.94 -19.15 14.14
N HIS A 107 4.89 -18.41 13.60
CA HIS A 107 4.76 -16.97 13.40
C HIS A 107 5.14 -16.58 11.98
N THR A 108 4.31 -15.75 11.35
CA THR A 108 4.61 -15.14 10.06
C THR A 108 4.85 -13.65 10.24
N PHE A 109 5.98 -13.16 9.75
CA PHE A 109 6.24 -11.74 9.60
C PHE A 109 5.89 -11.31 8.18
N VAL A 110 5.04 -10.31 8.05
CA VAL A 110 4.69 -9.66 6.77
C VAL A 110 5.47 -8.37 6.67
N ALA A 111 6.46 -8.33 5.79
CA ALA A 111 7.27 -7.16 5.50
C ALA A 111 6.64 -6.34 4.37
N PHE A 112 6.48 -5.05 4.57
CA PHE A 112 5.82 -4.13 3.65
C PHE A 112 6.42 -2.72 3.68
N GLY A 113 5.88 -1.83 2.85
CA GLY A 113 6.31 -0.45 2.72
C GLY A 113 7.37 -0.24 1.63
N SER A 114 7.49 1.00 1.18
CA SER A 114 8.47 1.43 0.18
C SER A 114 9.84 1.70 0.80
N ALA A 115 10.84 2.00 -0.02
CA ALA A 115 12.16 2.41 0.46
C ALA A 115 12.03 3.67 1.34
N GLY A 116 12.56 3.60 2.56
CA GLY A 116 12.43 4.65 3.59
C GLY A 116 11.22 4.49 4.54
N HIS A 117 10.27 3.62 4.22
CA HIS A 117 9.06 3.32 5.01
C HIS A 117 8.86 1.84 5.27
N PHE A 118 9.95 1.13 5.47
CA PHE A 118 9.90 -0.30 5.75
C PHE A 118 9.22 -0.56 7.10
N ALA A 119 8.24 -1.46 7.10
CA ALA A 119 7.51 -1.88 8.29
C ALA A 119 7.21 -3.39 8.24
N SER A 120 6.78 -3.96 9.35
CA SER A 120 6.33 -5.34 9.43
C SER A 120 5.14 -5.51 10.36
N LEU A 121 4.28 -6.47 10.03
CA LEU A 121 3.26 -7.01 10.94
C LEU A 121 3.58 -8.47 11.24
N GLN A 122 3.26 -8.90 12.47
CA GLN A 122 3.35 -10.30 12.86
C GLN A 122 1.96 -10.92 12.85
N ILE A 123 1.85 -12.13 12.32
CA ILE A 123 0.66 -12.99 12.35
C ILE A 123 1.03 -14.22 13.16
N ASP A 124 0.14 -14.62 14.06
CA ASP A 124 0.22 -15.90 14.77
C ASP A 124 -0.51 -16.97 13.95
N ASP A 125 0.21 -18.01 13.54
CA ASP A 125 -0.27 -19.03 12.62
C ASP A 125 -0.81 -20.29 13.33
N ASP A 126 -1.23 -20.17 14.61
CA ASP A 126 -1.78 -21.24 15.43
C ASP A 126 -3.20 -20.95 15.93
N VAL A 127 -3.91 -20.11 15.18
CA VAL A 127 -5.32 -19.81 15.47
C VAL A 127 -6.16 -21.08 15.23
N ALA A 128 -6.92 -21.53 16.25
CA ALA A 128 -7.77 -22.70 16.13
C ALA A 128 -8.74 -22.57 14.96
N PRO A 129 -8.87 -23.61 14.09
CA PRO A 129 -9.82 -23.60 12.98
C PRO A 129 -11.27 -23.36 13.47
N PRO A 130 -12.12 -22.71 12.65
CA PRO A 130 -13.54 -22.58 12.97
C PRO A 130 -14.29 -23.91 12.74
N ASP A 131 -15.58 -23.92 13.08
CA ASP A 131 -16.47 -25.04 12.77
C ASP A 131 -16.57 -25.32 11.27
N SER A 132 -17.03 -26.52 10.92
CA SER A 132 -17.30 -26.90 9.53
C SER A 132 -18.30 -25.94 8.88
N GLY A 133 -18.07 -25.58 7.63
CA GLY A 133 -18.87 -24.59 6.90
C GLY A 133 -18.50 -23.12 7.22
N ARG A 134 -17.45 -22.89 8.00
CA ARG A 134 -16.99 -21.55 8.40
C ARG A 134 -15.52 -21.33 8.04
N THR A 135 -15.16 -20.06 7.85
CA THR A 135 -13.78 -19.58 7.64
C THR A 135 -13.51 -18.43 8.60
N LYS A 136 -12.32 -18.40 9.20
CA LYS A 136 -11.80 -17.23 9.93
C LYS A 136 -10.97 -16.37 8.98
N VAL A 137 -11.26 -15.07 8.92
CA VAL A 137 -10.56 -14.10 8.09
C VAL A 137 -10.02 -12.97 8.94
N GLN A 138 -8.75 -12.65 8.76
CA GLN A 138 -8.10 -11.45 9.28
C GLN A 138 -7.62 -10.60 8.09
N VAL A 139 -7.87 -9.29 8.13
CA VAL A 139 -7.43 -8.36 7.09
C VAL A 139 -6.20 -7.61 7.57
N LEU A 140 -5.14 -7.59 6.75
CA LEU A 140 -3.95 -6.76 6.96
C LEU A 140 -3.94 -5.66 5.89
N ASN A 141 -4.08 -4.41 6.32
CA ASN A 141 -3.97 -3.27 5.40
C ASN A 141 -2.53 -2.75 5.40
N VAL A 142 -1.72 -3.25 4.47
CA VAL A 142 -0.34 -2.80 4.27
C VAL A 142 -0.21 -1.94 3.00
N ALA A 143 -1.33 -1.38 2.52
CA ALA A 143 -1.42 -0.68 1.24
C ALA A 143 -1.07 0.81 1.32
N GLU A 144 -0.64 1.38 2.43
CA GLU A 144 -0.38 2.84 2.54
C GLU A 144 -1.48 3.72 1.89
N ALA A 145 -2.69 3.15 1.72
CA ALA A 145 -3.80 3.73 0.97
C ALA A 145 -4.86 4.40 1.87
N GLY A 146 -4.54 4.67 3.13
CA GLY A 146 -5.50 5.10 4.15
C GLY A 146 -6.29 3.93 4.72
N SER A 147 -7.36 4.20 5.45
CA SER A 147 -8.22 3.16 6.00
C SER A 147 -9.11 2.53 4.91
N LEU A 148 -9.34 1.22 5.00
CA LEU A 148 -10.04 0.43 3.99
C LEU A 148 -11.20 -0.35 4.60
N ASP A 149 -12.27 -0.49 3.82
CA ASP A 149 -13.39 -1.40 4.07
C ASP A 149 -13.30 -2.61 3.13
N VAL A 150 -13.59 -3.81 3.65
CA VAL A 150 -13.54 -5.06 2.91
C VAL A 150 -14.91 -5.72 2.87
N TYR A 151 -15.36 -6.04 1.67
CA TYR A 151 -16.63 -6.69 1.38
C TYR A 151 -16.41 -8.08 0.78
N LEU A 152 -17.09 -9.07 1.31
CA LEU A 152 -17.20 -10.41 0.75
C LEU A 152 -18.69 -10.70 0.57
N THR A 153 -19.14 -10.69 -0.67
CA THR A 153 -20.57 -10.78 -1.02
C THR A 153 -20.81 -11.82 -2.09
N GLU A 154 -22.04 -12.21 -2.29
CA GLU A 154 -22.43 -12.86 -3.55
C GLU A 154 -22.15 -11.93 -4.74
N SER A 155 -21.93 -12.50 -5.93
CA SER A 155 -21.50 -11.76 -7.11
C SER A 155 -22.54 -10.71 -7.58
N SER A 156 -23.84 -10.95 -7.31
CA SER A 156 -24.96 -10.10 -7.73
C SER A 156 -25.25 -8.92 -6.80
N VAL A 157 -24.70 -8.92 -5.59
CA VAL A 157 -24.99 -7.88 -4.57
C VAL A 157 -24.30 -6.57 -4.93
N SER A 158 -25.04 -5.46 -4.96
CA SER A 158 -24.48 -4.11 -5.10
C SER A 158 -23.65 -3.72 -3.87
N LEU A 159 -22.67 -2.83 -4.04
CA LEU A 159 -21.96 -2.23 -2.90
C LEU A 159 -22.87 -1.37 -2.03
N ASP A 160 -23.84 -0.68 -2.65
CA ASP A 160 -24.78 0.18 -1.93
C ASP A 160 -25.67 -0.58 -0.94
N ASP A 161 -25.91 -1.88 -1.24
CA ASP A 161 -26.72 -2.78 -0.40
C ASP A 161 -25.84 -3.67 0.51
N ALA A 162 -24.50 -3.57 0.39
CA ALA A 162 -23.59 -4.45 1.11
C ALA A 162 -23.09 -3.81 2.41
N THR A 163 -22.85 -4.66 3.40
CA THR A 163 -22.13 -4.28 4.63
C THR A 163 -20.72 -4.86 4.58
N PRO A 164 -19.68 -4.09 4.91
CA PRO A 164 -18.32 -4.64 4.95
C PRO A 164 -18.20 -5.71 6.02
N VAL A 165 -17.53 -6.81 5.70
CA VAL A 165 -17.19 -7.87 6.68
C VAL A 165 -16.12 -7.41 7.66
N VAL A 166 -15.29 -6.47 7.21
CA VAL A 166 -14.30 -5.77 8.03
C VAL A 166 -14.29 -4.30 7.59
N ALA A 167 -14.50 -3.38 8.53
CA ALA A 167 -14.59 -1.95 8.27
C ALA A 167 -13.41 -1.19 8.89
N GLY A 168 -12.95 -0.14 8.20
CA GLY A 168 -12.05 0.87 8.73
C GLY A 168 -10.66 0.37 9.10
N VAL A 169 -10.11 -0.65 8.45
CA VAL A 169 -8.77 -1.16 8.76
C VAL A 169 -7.75 -0.08 8.41
N ALA A 170 -7.10 0.48 9.42
CA ALA A 170 -6.12 1.54 9.23
C ALA A 170 -4.86 1.04 8.50
N ALA A 171 -4.21 1.92 7.75
CA ALA A 171 -2.94 1.59 7.08
C ALA A 171 -1.88 1.15 8.10
N GLY A 172 -1.13 0.10 7.77
CA GLY A 172 -0.10 -0.48 8.64
C GLY A 172 -0.63 -1.32 9.80
N THR A 173 -1.93 -1.68 9.80
CA THR A 173 -2.55 -2.46 10.88
C THR A 173 -3.28 -3.70 10.36
N SER A 174 -3.65 -4.57 11.29
CA SER A 174 -4.54 -5.71 11.05
C SER A 174 -5.87 -5.55 11.76
N SER A 175 -6.92 -6.15 11.21
CA SER A 175 -8.22 -6.27 11.85
C SER A 175 -8.22 -7.31 12.96
N ALA A 176 -9.28 -7.33 13.77
CA ALA A 176 -9.65 -8.54 14.51
C ALA A 176 -10.00 -9.68 13.53
N VAL A 177 -9.93 -10.92 14.01
CA VAL A 177 -10.35 -12.10 13.24
C VAL A 177 -11.88 -12.15 13.20
N SER A 178 -12.45 -12.20 12.00
CA SER A 178 -13.88 -12.38 11.74
C SER A 178 -14.16 -13.81 11.32
N THR A 179 -15.28 -14.40 11.76
CA THR A 179 -15.73 -15.73 11.34
C THR A 179 -16.95 -15.59 10.43
N ILE A 180 -16.82 -16.07 9.21
CA ILE A 180 -17.84 -16.00 8.15
C ILE A 180 -18.14 -17.39 7.59
N ASP A 181 -19.18 -17.52 6.79
CA ASP A 181 -19.46 -18.77 6.09
C ASP A 181 -18.38 -19.05 5.03
N SER A 182 -18.05 -20.33 4.83
CA SER A 182 -17.20 -20.74 3.70
C SER A 182 -17.99 -20.72 2.40
N GLY A 183 -17.32 -20.48 1.28
CA GLY A 183 -17.96 -20.42 -0.04
C GLY A 183 -17.24 -19.51 -1.01
N ASP A 184 -17.89 -19.27 -2.14
CA ASP A 184 -17.38 -18.36 -3.18
C ASP A 184 -17.94 -16.96 -2.99
N TYR A 185 -17.07 -15.97 -3.05
CA TYR A 185 -17.39 -14.58 -2.81
C TYR A 185 -16.80 -13.65 -3.89
N ARG A 186 -17.47 -12.55 -4.16
CA ARG A 186 -16.87 -11.39 -4.78
C ARG A 186 -16.18 -10.56 -3.70
N LEU A 187 -14.87 -10.38 -3.82
CA LEU A 187 -14.08 -9.52 -2.93
C LEU A 187 -14.04 -8.11 -3.48
N ARG A 188 -14.51 -7.14 -2.71
CA ARG A 188 -14.37 -5.71 -3.03
C ARG A 188 -13.72 -4.98 -1.87
N VAL A 189 -12.89 -3.99 -2.21
CA VAL A 189 -12.23 -3.12 -1.23
C VAL A 189 -12.50 -1.69 -1.61
N THR A 190 -12.92 -0.88 -0.63
CA THR A 190 -13.18 0.55 -0.83
C THR A 190 -12.34 1.39 0.14
N GLY A 191 -12.28 2.70 -0.07
CA GLY A 191 -11.94 3.64 0.99
C GLY A 191 -12.93 3.50 2.15
N ALA A 192 -12.45 3.70 3.39
CA ALA A 192 -13.31 3.52 4.56
C ALA A 192 -14.49 4.50 4.55
N SER A 193 -15.69 3.96 4.77
CA SER A 193 -16.96 4.70 4.79
C SER A 193 -17.33 5.37 3.46
N ASP A 194 -16.78 4.90 2.34
CA ASP A 194 -17.05 5.44 1.00
C ASP A 194 -17.16 4.30 -0.02
N SER A 195 -18.40 3.84 -0.29
CA SER A 195 -18.69 2.77 -1.25
C SER A 195 -18.39 3.16 -2.70
N ASP A 196 -18.36 4.45 -3.01
CA ASP A 196 -18.03 4.97 -4.34
C ASP A 196 -16.54 4.95 -4.62
N ASP A 197 -15.68 4.93 -3.57
CA ASP A 197 -14.23 4.83 -3.69
C ASP A 197 -13.78 3.37 -3.79
N LEU A 198 -14.28 2.66 -4.80
CA LEU A 198 -13.90 1.27 -5.08
C LEU A 198 -12.42 1.19 -5.49
N ARG A 199 -11.61 0.39 -4.80
CA ARG A 199 -10.16 0.27 -5.01
C ARG A 199 -9.70 -1.10 -5.50
N LEU A 200 -10.52 -2.12 -5.28
CA LEU A 200 -10.31 -3.48 -5.80
C LEU A 200 -11.66 -4.15 -6.03
N ASP A 201 -11.77 -4.89 -7.10
CA ASP A 201 -12.91 -5.75 -7.41
C ASP A 201 -12.40 -7.07 -7.99
N VAL A 202 -12.50 -8.13 -7.19
CA VAL A 202 -12.15 -9.50 -7.58
C VAL A 202 -13.45 -10.27 -7.72
N PRO A 203 -13.83 -10.71 -8.93
CA PRO A 203 -15.13 -11.32 -9.17
C PRO A 203 -15.38 -12.60 -8.39
N ASN A 204 -14.33 -13.37 -8.10
CA ASN A 204 -14.44 -14.62 -7.36
C ASN A 204 -13.20 -14.91 -6.51
N ILE A 205 -13.43 -15.23 -5.24
CA ILE A 205 -12.46 -15.78 -4.28
C ILE A 205 -13.16 -16.88 -3.49
N THR A 206 -12.49 -18.01 -3.34
CA THR A 206 -13.02 -19.14 -2.57
C THR A 206 -12.46 -19.13 -1.16
N LEU A 207 -13.34 -19.25 -0.16
CA LEU A 207 -13.00 -19.41 1.25
C LEU A 207 -13.36 -20.84 1.68
N ASP A 208 -12.33 -21.63 1.99
CA ASP A 208 -12.51 -23.03 2.32
C ASP A 208 -13.10 -23.24 3.72
N SER A 209 -13.86 -24.34 3.89
CA SER A 209 -14.38 -24.73 5.19
C SER A 209 -13.25 -25.04 6.17
N ARG A 210 -13.40 -24.56 7.42
CA ARG A 210 -12.44 -24.72 8.53
C ARG A 210 -11.10 -24.00 8.31
N GLN A 211 -11.03 -23.11 7.33
CA GLN A 211 -9.83 -22.32 7.02
C GLN A 211 -9.63 -21.17 8.01
N VAL A 212 -8.38 -20.86 8.30
CA VAL A 212 -7.93 -19.60 8.88
C VAL A 212 -7.11 -18.88 7.82
N LEU A 213 -7.49 -17.65 7.47
CA LEU A 213 -6.97 -16.93 6.32
C LEU A 213 -6.59 -15.52 6.70
N SER A 214 -5.40 -15.09 6.32
CA SER A 214 -5.01 -13.68 6.28
C SER A 214 -5.23 -13.12 4.87
N LEU A 215 -6.02 -12.04 4.77
CA LEU A 215 -6.21 -11.26 3.56
C LEU A 215 -5.30 -10.02 3.65
N ILE A 216 -4.25 -10.00 2.85
CA ILE A 216 -3.24 -8.94 2.86
C ILE A 216 -3.54 -7.99 1.70
N LEU A 217 -3.79 -6.71 2.00
CA LEU A 217 -4.04 -5.66 1.01
C LEU A 217 -2.76 -4.83 0.82
N THR A 218 -2.26 -4.78 -0.41
CA THR A 218 -1.04 -4.04 -0.78
C THR A 218 -1.34 -2.91 -1.76
N ALA A 219 -0.52 -1.85 -1.74
CA ALA A 219 -0.64 -0.76 -2.70
C ALA A 219 -0.22 -1.20 -4.11
N THR A 220 -0.89 -0.64 -5.11
CA THR A 220 -0.42 -0.67 -6.49
C THR A 220 0.56 0.49 -6.77
N GLN A 221 1.15 0.51 -7.96
CA GLN A 221 2.14 1.54 -8.32
C GLN A 221 1.56 2.97 -8.39
N GLY A 222 0.26 3.12 -8.66
CA GLY A 222 -0.42 4.43 -8.68
C GLY A 222 -0.70 4.98 -7.27
N GLY A 223 -0.81 4.08 -6.28
CA GLY A 223 -0.93 4.43 -4.86
C GLY A 223 -2.34 4.42 -4.29
N VAL A 224 -3.39 4.52 -5.09
CA VAL A 224 -4.79 4.51 -4.59
C VAL A 224 -5.45 3.15 -4.76
N LEU A 225 -5.33 2.54 -5.94
CA LEU A 225 -5.81 1.18 -6.13
C LEU A 225 -4.99 0.21 -5.29
N VAL A 226 -5.62 -0.88 -4.89
CA VAL A 226 -4.98 -1.94 -4.10
C VAL A 226 -5.08 -3.28 -4.82
N GLU A 227 -4.24 -4.21 -4.43
CA GLU A 227 -4.34 -5.62 -4.79
C GLU A 227 -4.41 -6.46 -3.51
N ALA A 228 -4.94 -7.66 -3.61
CA ALA A 228 -5.12 -8.54 -2.47
C ALA A 228 -4.26 -9.80 -2.60
N TRP A 229 -3.89 -10.35 -1.46
CA TRP A 229 -3.21 -11.61 -1.32
C TRP A 229 -3.91 -12.44 -0.26
N THR A 230 -4.13 -13.71 -0.51
CA THR A 230 -4.58 -14.64 0.50
C THR A 230 -3.39 -15.46 1.01
N LEU A 231 -3.31 -15.58 2.32
CA LEU A 231 -2.34 -16.42 3.01
C LEU A 231 -3.10 -17.31 4.00
N PRO A 232 -3.43 -18.54 3.63
CA PRO A 232 -3.92 -19.53 4.57
C PRO A 232 -2.90 -19.75 5.68
N GLN A 233 -3.38 -19.99 6.90
CA GLN A 233 -2.52 -20.36 8.03
C GLN A 233 -1.62 -21.54 7.62
N GLN A 234 -0.30 -21.39 7.78
CA GLN A 234 0.72 -22.34 7.36
C GLN A 234 0.70 -22.70 5.85
N GLY A 235 -0.04 -21.93 5.04
CA GLY A 235 -0.19 -22.14 3.59
C GLY A 235 0.69 -21.23 2.73
N SER A 236 0.40 -21.24 1.44
CA SER A 236 1.09 -20.44 0.41
C SER A 236 0.38 -19.13 0.14
N LEU A 237 1.14 -18.14 -0.35
CA LEU A 237 0.65 -16.83 -0.76
C LEU A 237 0.02 -16.91 -2.16
N THR A 238 -1.21 -16.41 -2.31
CA THR A 238 -1.90 -16.34 -3.61
C THR A 238 -2.32 -14.91 -3.92
N LYS A 239 -1.99 -14.41 -5.12
CA LYS A 239 -2.25 -13.04 -5.57
C LYS A 239 -3.59 -12.89 -6.26
N PHE A 240 -4.31 -11.81 -5.94
CA PHE A 240 -5.45 -11.27 -6.68
C PHE A 240 -5.10 -9.86 -7.15
N ALA A 241 -4.60 -9.78 -8.38
CA ALA A 241 -4.15 -8.52 -8.96
C ALA A 241 -5.33 -7.61 -9.29
N ASN A 242 -5.12 -6.30 -9.16
CA ASN A 242 -6.04 -5.32 -9.73
C ASN A 242 -5.99 -5.39 -11.27
N THR A 243 -7.12 -5.26 -11.93
CA THR A 243 -7.22 -5.25 -13.40
C THR A 243 -7.51 -3.85 -13.95
N LYS A 244 -7.74 -2.88 -13.09
CA LYS A 244 -8.09 -1.51 -13.46
C LYS A 244 -6.88 -0.58 -13.40
N ALA A 245 -7.00 0.54 -14.09
CA ALA A 245 -6.17 1.73 -13.93
C ALA A 245 -7.08 2.92 -13.65
N ARG A 246 -6.54 3.99 -13.06
CA ARG A 246 -7.25 5.27 -12.89
C ARG A 246 -6.69 6.29 -13.87
N ILE A 247 -7.58 7.02 -14.53
CA ILE A 247 -7.20 8.06 -15.49
C ILE A 247 -8.12 9.27 -15.39
N ARG A 248 -7.55 10.45 -15.58
CA ARG A 248 -8.29 11.71 -15.75
C ARG A 248 -7.81 12.46 -16.98
N GLY A 249 -8.59 13.42 -17.46
CA GLY A 249 -8.17 14.35 -18.50
C GLY A 249 -7.74 15.70 -17.92
N ALA A 250 -6.88 16.43 -18.66
CA ALA A 250 -6.54 17.82 -18.39
C ALA A 250 -6.50 18.63 -19.69
N VAL A 251 -6.95 19.91 -19.67
CA VAL A 251 -7.09 20.76 -20.84
C VAL A 251 -6.11 21.92 -20.82
N GLY A 252 -5.04 21.83 -21.61
CA GLY A 252 -4.11 22.91 -21.90
C GLY A 252 -4.40 23.65 -23.22
N THR A 253 -5.17 23.05 -24.15
CA THR A 253 -5.50 23.65 -25.43
C THR A 253 -6.52 24.77 -25.30
N THR A 254 -6.37 25.82 -26.11
CA THR A 254 -7.30 26.95 -26.24
C THR A 254 -8.24 26.81 -27.44
N ALA A 255 -8.14 25.71 -28.20
CA ALA A 255 -8.93 25.50 -29.42
C ALA A 255 -10.44 25.28 -29.18
N GLY A 256 -10.87 25.22 -27.92
CA GLY A 256 -12.26 25.09 -27.50
C GLY A 256 -12.46 24.02 -26.42
N PRO A 257 -13.73 23.76 -26.04
CA PRO A 257 -14.02 22.75 -25.04
C PRO A 257 -13.61 21.35 -25.52
N VAL A 258 -13.10 20.56 -24.58
CA VAL A 258 -12.60 19.20 -24.79
C VAL A 258 -13.55 18.20 -24.15
N VAL A 259 -13.98 17.18 -24.91
CA VAL A 259 -14.63 15.99 -24.36
C VAL A 259 -13.73 14.79 -24.62
N MET A 260 -13.44 14.04 -23.56
CA MET A 260 -12.53 12.89 -23.62
C MET A 260 -13.15 11.66 -22.96
N ARG A 261 -13.03 10.53 -23.65
CA ARG A 261 -13.38 9.20 -23.12
C ARG A 261 -12.20 8.26 -23.31
N VAL A 262 -11.96 7.41 -22.32
CA VAL A 262 -10.94 6.37 -22.35
C VAL A 262 -11.60 5.03 -22.04
N GLY A 263 -11.44 4.05 -22.90
CA GLY A 263 -12.13 2.76 -22.77
C GLY A 263 -13.66 2.91 -22.72
N GLY A 264 -14.23 3.96 -23.35
CA GLY A 264 -15.66 4.28 -23.30
C GLY A 264 -16.10 5.07 -22.05
N VAL A 265 -15.24 5.20 -21.02
CA VAL A 265 -15.54 5.94 -19.79
C VAL A 265 -15.24 7.43 -19.99
N GLY A 266 -16.16 8.32 -19.59
CA GLY A 266 -15.94 9.76 -19.63
C GLY A 266 -14.93 10.19 -18.56
N VAL A 267 -13.82 10.80 -19.00
CA VAL A 267 -12.73 11.23 -18.08
C VAL A 267 -12.55 12.74 -18.06
N LEU A 268 -13.17 13.45 -19.00
CA LEU A 268 -13.14 14.92 -19.08
C LEU A 268 -14.29 15.45 -19.92
N ASN A 269 -14.85 16.59 -19.48
CA ASN A 269 -15.66 17.52 -20.26
C ASN A 269 -15.38 18.91 -19.73
N GLY A 270 -14.62 19.73 -20.47
CA GLY A 270 -14.21 21.03 -19.96
C GLY A 270 -13.46 21.89 -20.96
N ALA A 271 -13.27 23.16 -20.57
CA ALA A 271 -12.47 24.16 -21.29
C ALA A 271 -11.03 24.18 -20.77
N VAL A 272 -10.21 25.06 -21.35
CA VAL A 272 -8.82 25.32 -20.93
C VAL A 272 -8.73 25.55 -19.42
N GLY A 273 -7.74 24.94 -18.76
CA GLY A 273 -7.54 25.01 -17.32
C GLY A 273 -8.29 23.95 -16.49
N VAL A 274 -9.23 23.22 -17.11
CA VAL A 274 -9.97 22.15 -16.40
C VAL A 274 -9.10 20.91 -16.27
N VAL A 275 -9.09 20.35 -15.06
CA VAL A 275 -8.57 19.00 -14.74
C VAL A 275 -9.73 18.17 -14.20
N GLY A 276 -10.01 17.06 -14.86
CA GLY A 276 -11.09 16.13 -14.49
C GLY A 276 -10.79 15.37 -13.18
N ASN A 277 -11.77 14.61 -12.74
CA ASN A 277 -11.59 13.64 -11.68
C ASN A 277 -11.07 12.32 -12.25
N TYR A 278 -10.38 11.53 -11.43
CA TYR A 278 -10.00 10.19 -11.84
C TYR A 278 -11.22 9.29 -12.02
N ALA A 279 -11.20 8.53 -13.09
CA ALA A 279 -12.15 7.45 -13.35
C ALA A 279 -11.40 6.14 -13.50
N GLN A 280 -12.03 5.03 -13.12
CA GLN A 280 -11.47 3.70 -13.32
C GLN A 280 -11.80 3.20 -14.74
N VAL A 281 -10.80 2.61 -15.37
CA VAL A 281 -10.90 1.98 -16.70
C VAL A 281 -10.17 0.64 -16.67
N GLU A 282 -10.46 -0.24 -17.64
CA GLU A 282 -9.66 -1.45 -17.81
C GLU A 282 -8.22 -1.10 -18.12
N ALA A 283 -7.27 -1.85 -17.54
CA ALA A 283 -5.87 -1.75 -17.90
C ALA A 283 -5.59 -2.42 -19.26
N GLY A 284 -4.42 -2.17 -19.83
CA GLY A 284 -4.04 -2.66 -21.13
C GLY A 284 -4.09 -1.58 -22.22
N SER A 285 -4.26 -1.98 -23.48
CA SER A 285 -4.37 -1.07 -24.62
C SER A 285 -5.82 -0.62 -24.77
N VAL A 286 -6.11 0.64 -24.41
CA VAL A 286 -7.46 1.19 -24.38
C VAL A 286 -7.67 2.28 -25.44
N PRO A 287 -8.81 2.30 -26.13
CA PRO A 287 -9.13 3.34 -27.10
C PRO A 287 -9.43 4.67 -26.43
N VAL A 288 -9.02 5.76 -27.07
CA VAL A 288 -9.33 7.13 -26.65
C VAL A 288 -10.22 7.78 -27.72
N THR A 289 -11.32 8.37 -27.29
CA THR A 289 -12.12 9.29 -28.09
C THR A 289 -11.94 10.70 -27.57
N LEU A 290 -11.51 11.59 -28.44
CA LEU A 290 -11.26 13.00 -28.13
C LEU A 290 -11.99 13.88 -29.13
N THR A 291 -12.73 14.86 -28.62
CA THR A 291 -13.23 15.98 -29.46
C THR A 291 -12.76 17.29 -28.85
N VAL A 292 -12.39 18.22 -29.72
CA VAL A 292 -12.02 19.61 -29.35
C VAL A 292 -12.96 20.52 -30.16
N ASN A 293 -13.72 21.36 -29.48
CA ASN A 293 -14.76 22.21 -30.07
C ASN A 293 -15.74 21.43 -30.98
N GLY A 294 -16.11 20.21 -30.54
CA GLY A 294 -17.00 19.31 -31.29
C GLY A 294 -16.35 18.57 -32.47
N VAL A 295 -15.08 18.85 -32.80
CA VAL A 295 -14.35 18.18 -33.89
C VAL A 295 -13.53 17.02 -33.33
N ALA A 296 -13.66 15.85 -33.98
CA ALA A 296 -12.87 14.68 -33.55
C ALA A 296 -11.38 14.85 -33.81
N VAL A 297 -10.57 14.50 -32.84
CA VAL A 297 -9.11 14.49 -32.92
C VAL A 297 -8.65 13.02 -32.81
N ALA A 298 -7.82 12.59 -33.75
CA ALA A 298 -7.26 11.24 -33.74
C ALA A 298 -6.25 11.11 -32.60
N VAL A 299 -6.46 10.15 -31.71
CA VAL A 299 -5.56 9.82 -30.62
C VAL A 299 -5.28 8.31 -30.67
N PRO A 300 -4.02 7.89 -30.61
CA PRO A 300 -3.71 6.46 -30.56
C PRO A 300 -4.22 5.83 -29.26
N ASN A 301 -4.43 4.52 -29.27
CA ASN A 301 -4.73 3.78 -28.06
C ASN A 301 -3.64 4.06 -27.00
N GLN A 302 -4.06 4.18 -25.75
CA GLN A 302 -3.16 4.35 -24.63
C GLN A 302 -2.91 3.02 -23.93
N THR A 303 -1.67 2.75 -23.53
CA THR A 303 -1.34 1.56 -22.73
C THR A 303 -1.32 1.94 -21.27
N LEU A 304 -2.28 1.40 -20.51
CA LEU A 304 -2.41 1.63 -19.07
C LEU A 304 -2.02 0.37 -18.32
N VAL A 305 -1.09 0.51 -17.38
CA VAL A 305 -0.68 -0.60 -16.51
C VAL A 305 -1.71 -0.79 -15.40
N ALA A 306 -2.03 -2.02 -15.07
CA ALA A 306 -2.93 -2.34 -13.96
C ALA A 306 -2.42 -1.73 -12.65
N GLY A 307 -3.33 -1.09 -11.90
CA GLY A 307 -2.98 -0.35 -10.69
C GLY A 307 -2.28 0.99 -10.93
N GLY A 308 -2.03 1.38 -12.17
CA GLY A 308 -1.45 2.68 -12.53
C GLY A 308 -2.46 3.82 -12.46
N GLU A 309 -1.96 5.03 -12.28
CA GLU A 309 -2.74 6.26 -12.32
C GLU A 309 -2.17 7.22 -13.36
N TYR A 310 -3.05 7.94 -14.08
CA TYR A 310 -2.65 8.71 -15.25
C TYR A 310 -3.44 10.00 -15.41
N THR A 311 -2.78 11.01 -15.98
CA THR A 311 -3.42 12.19 -16.56
C THR A 311 -3.20 12.20 -18.06
N LEU A 312 -4.25 12.23 -18.87
CA LEU A 312 -4.16 12.46 -20.31
C LEU A 312 -4.34 13.96 -20.58
N LEU A 313 -3.21 14.62 -20.81
CA LEU A 313 -3.16 16.06 -21.08
C LEU A 313 -3.41 16.33 -22.56
N THR A 314 -4.38 17.22 -22.87
CA THR A 314 -4.62 17.74 -24.22
C THR A 314 -4.03 19.14 -24.31
N TRP A 315 -3.13 19.36 -25.26
CA TRP A 315 -2.45 20.65 -25.49
C TRP A 315 -2.29 20.93 -26.99
N THR A 316 -1.82 22.10 -27.36
CA THR A 316 -1.70 22.52 -28.77
C THR A 316 -0.34 23.15 -29.02
N ASN A 317 0.27 22.83 -30.15
CA ASN A 317 1.44 23.45 -30.71
C ASN A 317 1.22 23.83 -32.19
N ALA A 318 2.31 24.18 -32.90
CA ALA A 318 2.26 24.51 -34.33
C ALA A 318 1.74 23.37 -35.21
N SER A 319 1.84 22.12 -34.77
CA SER A 319 1.31 20.93 -35.48
C SER A 319 -0.15 20.61 -35.16
N GLY A 320 -0.81 21.41 -34.31
CA GLY A 320 -2.20 21.24 -33.91
C GLY A 320 -2.36 20.62 -32.52
N THR A 321 -3.52 20.03 -32.28
CA THR A 321 -3.86 19.40 -30.99
C THR A 321 -3.06 18.12 -30.78
N GLN A 322 -2.43 18.04 -29.62
CA GLN A 322 -1.63 16.92 -29.15
C GLN A 322 -2.21 16.35 -27.87
N THR A 323 -1.81 15.10 -27.54
CA THR A 323 -2.11 14.50 -26.25
C THR A 323 -0.85 13.84 -25.67
N THR A 324 -0.67 13.95 -24.35
CA THR A 324 0.40 13.27 -23.62
C THR A 324 -0.19 12.46 -22.47
N LEU A 325 0.12 11.17 -22.40
CA LEU A 325 -0.19 10.34 -21.22
C LEU A 325 0.91 10.54 -20.17
N ILE A 326 0.53 11.09 -19.04
CA ILE A 326 1.42 11.37 -17.91
C ILE A 326 1.11 10.38 -16.80
N GLY A 327 2.11 9.64 -16.32
CA GLY A 327 1.98 8.77 -15.15
C GLY A 327 1.88 9.60 -13.87
N ASP A 328 0.95 9.24 -13.01
CA ASP A 328 0.68 9.91 -11.74
C ASP A 328 1.09 8.98 -10.58
N ASP A 329 2.17 9.32 -9.87
CA ASP A 329 2.55 8.64 -8.63
C ASP A 329 1.83 9.29 -7.45
N ASN A 330 0.60 8.85 -7.19
CA ASN A 330 -0.20 9.32 -6.08
C ASN A 330 0.05 8.54 -4.76
N ARG A 331 1.15 7.77 -4.66
CA ARG A 331 1.59 7.24 -3.36
C ARG A 331 1.86 8.38 -2.40
N LEU A 332 1.48 8.19 -1.16
CA LEU A 332 1.69 9.22 -0.13
C LEU A 332 3.19 9.53 0.05
N PRO A 333 3.53 10.74 0.55
CA PRO A 333 4.90 11.06 0.93
C PRO A 333 5.48 10.02 1.87
N THR A 334 6.76 9.79 1.78
CA THR A 334 7.43 8.77 2.57
C THR A 334 7.74 9.22 4.00
N ALA A 335 7.83 10.51 4.29
CA ALA A 335 8.05 11.05 5.63
C ALA A 335 6.77 11.66 6.22
N SER A 336 6.56 11.49 7.52
CA SER A 336 5.51 12.22 8.24
C SER A 336 5.74 13.72 8.19
N GLY A 337 4.68 14.52 8.17
CA GLY A 337 4.80 15.97 8.06
C GLY A 337 5.19 16.44 6.66
N LYS A 338 5.01 15.62 5.63
CA LYS A 338 5.30 15.96 4.24
C LYS A 338 4.05 15.93 3.36
N ALA A 339 4.10 16.73 2.30
CA ALA A 339 3.24 16.67 1.12
C ALA A 339 4.08 16.43 -0.13
N LYS A 340 3.49 15.92 -1.20
CA LYS A 340 4.12 15.84 -2.53
C LYS A 340 3.49 16.87 -3.44
N ILE A 341 4.30 17.58 -4.23
CA ILE A 341 3.83 18.54 -5.23
C ILE A 341 4.63 18.43 -6.52
N ARG A 342 3.95 18.64 -7.64
CA ARG A 342 4.56 18.79 -8.97
C ARG A 342 3.91 19.90 -9.76
N VAL A 343 4.53 20.30 -10.87
CA VAL A 343 3.93 21.17 -11.89
C VAL A 343 3.68 20.39 -13.17
N MET A 344 2.56 20.71 -13.84
CA MET A 344 2.20 20.18 -15.16
C MET A 344 2.02 21.36 -16.12
N ASN A 345 2.73 21.32 -17.25
CA ASN A 345 2.77 22.40 -18.22
C ASN A 345 1.74 22.20 -19.35
N GLY A 346 0.62 22.93 -19.30
CA GLY A 346 -0.39 23.03 -20.35
C GLY A 346 -0.45 24.39 -21.04
N LEU A 347 0.65 25.19 -21.05
CA LEU A 347 0.68 26.56 -21.59
C LEU A 347 0.73 26.61 -23.13
N SER A 348 -0.24 26.03 -23.79
CA SER A 348 -0.30 25.88 -25.25
C SER A 348 -0.07 27.18 -26.05
N SER A 349 -0.45 28.35 -25.51
CA SER A 349 -0.31 29.63 -26.20
C SER A 349 1.05 30.28 -26.04
N LEU A 350 1.90 29.81 -25.09
CA LEU A 350 3.19 30.45 -24.77
C LEU A 350 4.36 29.56 -25.16
N ASP A 351 4.22 28.24 -25.15
CA ASP A 351 5.25 27.24 -25.46
C ASP A 351 6.61 27.54 -24.77
N VAL A 352 6.56 27.73 -23.46
CA VAL A 352 7.74 28.05 -22.64
C VAL A 352 7.98 26.95 -21.60
N PRO A 353 9.24 26.65 -21.27
CA PRO A 353 9.56 25.73 -20.16
C PRO A 353 9.31 26.41 -18.80
N LEU A 354 8.90 25.60 -17.82
CA LEU A 354 8.50 26.07 -16.50
C LEU A 354 9.49 25.69 -15.40
N THR A 355 9.68 26.60 -14.46
CA THR A 355 10.27 26.34 -13.15
C THR A 355 9.21 26.55 -12.08
N LEU A 356 9.04 25.56 -11.17
CA LEU A 356 8.23 25.69 -9.97
C LEU A 356 9.12 25.92 -8.76
N ALA A 357 8.84 26.98 -8.01
CA ALA A 357 9.45 27.22 -6.71
C ALA A 357 8.39 27.19 -5.59
N VAL A 358 8.80 26.69 -4.42
CA VAL A 358 8.02 26.72 -3.18
C VAL A 358 8.80 27.58 -2.18
N ASN A 359 8.17 28.64 -1.67
CA ASN A 359 8.82 29.63 -0.81
C ASN A 359 10.18 30.09 -1.38
N PHE A 360 10.18 30.46 -2.66
CA PHE A 360 11.36 30.95 -3.42
C PHE A 360 12.43 29.87 -3.69
N SER A 361 12.27 28.63 -3.25
CA SER A 361 13.21 27.54 -3.52
C SER A 361 12.73 26.75 -4.73
N PRO A 362 13.48 26.70 -5.84
CA PRO A 362 13.13 25.89 -7.00
C PRO A 362 13.09 24.39 -6.63
N ILE A 363 12.01 23.71 -7.01
CA ILE A 363 11.82 22.28 -6.79
C ILE A 363 11.67 21.48 -8.09
N ALA A 364 11.38 22.15 -9.20
CA ALA A 364 11.32 21.57 -10.53
C ALA A 364 11.68 22.64 -11.57
N GLU A 365 12.51 22.31 -12.57
CA GLU A 365 13.01 23.23 -13.57
C GLU A 365 12.94 22.64 -14.99
N GLY A 366 12.73 23.47 -15.99
CA GLY A 366 12.78 23.10 -17.40
C GLY A 366 11.63 22.23 -17.87
N ILE A 367 10.45 22.33 -17.28
CA ILE A 367 9.31 21.48 -17.62
C ILE A 367 8.67 21.96 -18.93
N ALA A 368 8.92 21.23 -20.01
CA ALA A 368 8.46 21.56 -21.35
C ALA A 368 6.92 21.49 -21.48
N LEU A 369 6.37 22.18 -22.48
CA LEU A 369 4.96 22.09 -22.83
C LEU A 369 4.53 20.62 -23.05
N GLY A 370 3.37 20.27 -22.51
CA GLY A 370 2.81 18.91 -22.59
C GLY A 370 3.45 17.92 -21.60
N GLN A 371 4.32 18.36 -20.68
CA GLN A 371 4.99 17.52 -19.71
C GLN A 371 4.61 17.86 -18.26
N ALA A 372 4.95 16.98 -17.34
CA ALA A 372 4.89 17.23 -15.89
C ALA A 372 6.25 16.95 -15.25
N SER A 373 6.57 17.65 -14.17
CA SER A 373 7.73 17.29 -13.35
C SER A 373 7.50 15.98 -12.59
N ALA A 374 8.59 15.41 -12.07
CA ALA A 374 8.47 14.45 -10.98
C ALA A 374 7.79 15.13 -9.77
N PHE A 375 7.22 14.32 -8.87
CA PHE A 375 6.77 14.83 -7.58
C PHE A 375 7.97 15.09 -6.67
N THR A 376 7.92 16.22 -5.95
CA THR A 376 8.91 16.57 -4.92
C THR A 376 8.21 16.61 -3.57
N GLU A 377 8.82 16.00 -2.54
CA GLU A 377 8.35 16.11 -1.17
C GLU A 377 8.75 17.46 -0.56
N VAL A 378 7.77 18.12 0.04
CA VAL A 378 7.93 19.37 0.77
C VAL A 378 7.30 19.23 2.15
N ASP A 379 7.69 20.08 3.11
CA ASP A 379 7.03 20.08 4.42
C ASP A 379 5.54 20.41 4.26
N ASP A 380 4.68 19.82 5.10
CA ASP A 380 3.30 20.28 5.23
C ASP A 380 3.27 21.63 5.96
N GLY A 381 2.20 22.40 5.76
CA GLY A 381 2.05 23.69 6.42
C GLY A 381 1.08 24.60 5.69
N THR A 382 0.97 25.80 6.23
CA THR A 382 0.13 26.89 5.73
C THR A 382 1.00 28.04 5.20
N ASP A 383 0.36 28.96 4.47
CA ASP A 383 0.97 30.20 3.96
C ASP A 383 2.15 30.01 3.00
N TYR A 384 2.21 28.86 2.30
CA TYR A 384 3.18 28.66 1.24
C TYR A 384 2.95 29.65 0.08
N GLN A 385 4.05 30.12 -0.49
CA GLN A 385 4.06 30.79 -1.79
C GLN A 385 4.53 29.79 -2.86
N LEU A 386 3.75 29.65 -3.93
CA LEU A 386 4.10 28.89 -5.12
C LEU A 386 4.34 29.87 -6.27
N ASP A 387 5.57 29.91 -6.78
CA ASP A 387 5.93 30.70 -7.93
C ASP A 387 6.20 29.81 -9.14
N VAL A 388 5.59 30.13 -10.27
CA VAL A 388 5.90 29.51 -11.54
C VAL A 388 6.49 30.56 -12.47
N THR A 389 7.71 30.29 -12.93
CA THR A 389 8.45 31.20 -13.83
C THR A 389 8.75 30.49 -15.16
N ASN A 390 8.96 31.30 -16.20
CA ASN A 390 9.60 30.82 -17.43
C ASN A 390 11.07 30.54 -17.13
N THR A 391 11.51 29.29 -17.37
CA THR A 391 12.87 28.85 -17.05
C THR A 391 13.94 29.65 -17.81
N ASP A 392 13.67 30.00 -19.08
CA ASP A 392 14.68 30.68 -19.94
C ASP A 392 14.88 32.14 -19.61
N THR A 393 13.82 32.84 -19.16
CA THR A 393 13.83 34.30 -18.97
C THR A 393 13.72 34.71 -17.51
N ALA A 394 13.45 33.76 -16.61
CA ALA A 394 13.10 33.97 -15.19
C ALA A 394 11.87 34.88 -14.98
N ALA A 395 11.09 35.16 -16.03
CA ALA A 395 9.88 35.95 -15.93
C ALA A 395 8.83 35.22 -15.10
N ASN A 396 8.24 35.88 -14.10
CA ASN A 396 7.17 35.31 -13.29
C ASN A 396 5.89 35.18 -14.13
N LEU A 397 5.30 33.99 -14.14
CA LEU A 397 4.07 33.68 -14.84
C LEU A 397 2.87 33.61 -13.89
N VAL A 398 3.03 33.01 -12.73
CA VAL A 398 1.99 32.88 -11.70
C VAL A 398 2.63 32.85 -10.32
N THR A 399 2.06 33.60 -9.39
CA THR A 399 2.31 33.48 -7.95
C THR A 399 1.00 33.11 -7.24
N LYS A 400 1.04 32.08 -6.42
CA LYS A 400 -0.03 31.73 -5.48
C LYS A 400 0.48 31.88 -4.06
N THR A 401 -0.21 32.66 -3.26
CA THR A 401 0.10 32.89 -1.84
C THR A 401 -0.93 32.23 -0.95
N SER A 402 -0.60 32.09 0.33
CA SER A 402 -1.46 31.47 1.35
C SER A 402 -1.95 30.09 0.97
N VAL A 403 -1.06 29.30 0.34
CA VAL A 403 -1.35 27.93 -0.02
C VAL A 403 -1.15 27.04 1.19
N THR A 404 -2.13 26.16 1.46
CA THR A 404 -2.00 25.09 2.48
C THR A 404 -1.65 23.79 1.80
N LEU A 405 -0.54 23.17 2.20
CA LEU A 405 -0.13 21.83 1.83
C LEU A 405 -0.35 20.93 3.04
N GLN A 406 -1.31 20.03 2.95
CA GLN A 406 -1.67 19.13 4.05
C GLN A 406 -0.68 17.96 4.16
N SER A 407 -0.43 17.49 5.36
CA SER A 407 0.33 16.26 5.58
C SER A 407 -0.31 15.06 4.88
N ALA A 408 0.53 14.15 4.40
CA ALA A 408 0.10 12.96 3.70
C ALA A 408 -0.83 13.26 2.50
N ALA A 409 -0.53 14.31 1.74
CA ALA A 409 -1.29 14.71 0.56
C ALA A 409 -0.41 14.85 -0.67
N VAL A 410 -1.02 14.70 -1.86
CA VAL A 410 -0.38 14.79 -3.17
C VAL A 410 -1.05 15.88 -3.98
N TYR A 411 -0.26 16.77 -4.56
CA TYR A 411 -0.75 17.94 -5.30
C TYR A 411 -0.15 18.02 -6.69
N THR A 412 -0.97 18.42 -7.66
CA THR A 412 -0.52 18.88 -8.99
C THR A 412 -0.91 20.34 -9.20
N LEU A 413 0.06 21.20 -9.48
CA LEU A 413 -0.18 22.54 -9.98
C LEU A 413 -0.24 22.49 -11.50
N PHE A 414 -1.44 22.56 -12.06
CA PHE A 414 -1.66 22.54 -13.50
C PHE A 414 -1.61 23.98 -14.04
N MET A 415 -0.69 24.21 -14.96
CA MET A 415 -0.53 25.49 -15.64
C MET A 415 -1.26 25.51 -16.97
N SER A 416 -2.06 26.52 -17.21
CA SER A 416 -2.79 26.73 -18.46
C SER A 416 -2.80 28.21 -18.84
N ALA A 417 -3.04 28.50 -20.10
CA ALA A 417 -3.20 29.87 -20.57
C ALA A 417 -4.39 30.00 -21.52
N ASN A 418 -5.13 31.09 -21.38
CA ASN A 418 -6.16 31.49 -22.30
C ASN A 418 -5.75 32.83 -22.95
N GLY A 419 -5.27 32.78 -24.19
CA GLY A 419 -4.56 33.88 -24.82
C GLY A 419 -3.27 34.22 -24.04
N THR A 420 -3.14 35.46 -23.57
CA THR A 420 -2.00 35.90 -22.75
C THR A 420 -2.22 35.74 -21.23
N THR A 421 -3.44 35.35 -20.82
CA THR A 421 -3.76 35.19 -19.40
C THR A 421 -3.32 33.82 -18.93
N VAL A 422 -2.27 33.74 -18.12
CA VAL A 422 -1.76 32.53 -17.49
C VAL A 422 -2.47 32.26 -16.18
N SER A 423 -2.79 31.02 -15.92
CA SER A 423 -3.40 30.58 -14.68
C SER A 423 -2.79 29.27 -14.18
N GLY A 424 -2.74 29.11 -12.88
CA GLY A 424 -2.34 27.85 -12.23
C GLY A 424 -3.49 27.30 -11.40
N THR A 425 -3.91 26.07 -11.67
CA THR A 425 -4.92 25.33 -10.89
C THR A 425 -4.21 24.34 -9.99
N LEU A 426 -4.24 24.57 -8.67
CA LEU A 426 -3.73 23.59 -7.70
C LEU A 426 -4.81 22.54 -7.42
N ARG A 427 -4.49 21.29 -7.70
CA ARG A 427 -5.35 20.13 -7.42
C ARG A 427 -4.74 19.30 -6.32
N LYS A 428 -5.54 18.92 -5.33
CA LYS A 428 -5.21 17.84 -4.43
C LYS A 428 -5.61 16.54 -5.13
N ASP A 429 -4.62 15.73 -5.45
CA ASP A 429 -4.81 14.46 -6.18
C ASP A 429 -5.12 13.32 -5.22
N ARG A 430 -4.62 13.48 -3.96
CA ARG A 430 -4.86 12.56 -2.85
C ARG A 430 -4.71 13.26 -1.50
#